data_9061ed49ae9ae807445c7a5416cd2dce
#
_entry.id   9061ed49ae9ae807445c7a5416cd2dce
#
_cell.length_a   1.000
_cell.length_b   1.000
_cell.length_c   1.000
_cell.angle_alpha   90.00
_cell.angle_beta   90.00
_cell.angle_gamma   90.00
#
_symmetry.space_group_name_H-M   'P 1'
#
loop_
_entity.id
_entity.type
_entity.pdbx_description
1 polymer ?
#
loop_
_entity_poly.entity_id
_entity_poly.type
_entity_poly.pdbx_seq_one_letter_code
_entity_poly.pdbx_strand_id
1 'polypeptide(L)'
;MPEETQKIDLSGDGGVLKEILKEGTGTETPHSGCTVSMHYTGRLVDGTEFDSSVSRNEPFEFALGKGRVIKAFDMGVATMKLGERCFLTCAPNYAYGAAGSPPTIPPDSTLIFELEMLGWKGEDLSPNQDGSIDRIILETSDKKRSPSDGAFVKAHISGSFEGKVFEDRDVEFDYGEGSAIGLVDGVEIALEKMNIGETSRITIKPMYAFGVTGNEAFKIPPNATVEYKVKLIDCGKGLEEWKLSDNERIDEAKVYKEKGTNYFKKENWCLAIKMYTKCKNLLPNSADTNEEVKKLKVATHSNIALCHQKSNDHFEAKVECNAVLALEPNNVKALYRRGQCNLIINELDDALEDFQKVIQLEPGNKAAANHVVICRQKIKETKDKEKKLYANMFTKLAANDKETEPPRETDVLSKCGEWSEEDAKREADLTLERDNIIMI
;
A
#
# COMPACT_ATOMS: atom_id res chain seq x y z
N MET A 1 48.38 2.67 -33.94
CA MET A 1 47.78 1.35 -33.87
C MET A 1 46.60 1.48 -32.95
N PRO A 2 45.39 1.09 -33.30
CA PRO A 2 44.34 1.03 -32.30
C PRO A 2 44.78 0.00 -31.26
N GLU A 3 44.73 0.40 -29.96
CA GLU A 3 44.91 -0.52 -28.84
C GLU A 3 43.91 -1.65 -29.02
N GLU A 4 44.37 -2.91 -28.99
CA GLU A 4 43.51 -4.08 -28.96
C GLU A 4 42.70 -4.00 -27.66
N THR A 5 41.46 -3.57 -27.77
CA THR A 5 40.54 -3.56 -26.65
C THR A 5 40.32 -4.99 -26.16
N GLN A 6 40.63 -5.26 -24.90
CA GLN A 6 40.56 -6.60 -24.30
C GLN A 6 39.10 -7.06 -24.25
N LYS A 7 38.77 -8.15 -24.96
CA LYS A 7 37.44 -8.78 -24.87
C LYS A 7 37.36 -9.63 -23.62
N ILE A 8 36.35 -9.35 -22.81
CA ILE A 8 36.06 -10.05 -21.55
C ILE A 8 34.94 -11.08 -21.81
N ASP A 9 35.21 -12.36 -21.58
CA ASP A 9 34.19 -13.40 -21.67
C ASP A 9 33.38 -13.46 -20.37
N LEU A 10 32.10 -13.10 -20.48
CA LEU A 10 31.17 -13.06 -19.34
C LEU A 10 30.44 -14.40 -19.11
N SER A 11 30.34 -15.21 -20.15
CA SER A 11 29.65 -16.51 -20.12
C SER A 11 30.55 -17.68 -19.76
N GLY A 12 31.87 -17.52 -19.93
CA GLY A 12 32.89 -18.57 -19.74
C GLY A 12 32.96 -19.61 -20.85
N ASP A 13 32.10 -19.52 -21.88
CA ASP A 13 32.06 -20.38 -23.06
C ASP A 13 32.22 -19.60 -24.37
N GLY A 14 32.55 -18.31 -24.26
CA GLY A 14 32.68 -17.40 -25.41
C GLY A 14 31.34 -16.92 -25.99
N GLY A 15 30.22 -17.25 -25.37
CA GLY A 15 28.87 -16.91 -25.86
C GLY A 15 28.49 -15.46 -25.63
N VAL A 16 29.09 -14.80 -24.63
CA VAL A 16 28.88 -13.38 -24.35
C VAL A 16 30.21 -12.69 -24.13
N LEU A 17 30.59 -11.85 -25.09
CA LEU A 17 31.87 -11.13 -25.06
C LEU A 17 31.61 -9.65 -24.89
N LYS A 18 32.25 -9.02 -23.90
CA LYS A 18 32.19 -7.59 -23.60
C LYS A 18 33.50 -6.92 -24.01
N GLU A 19 33.40 -5.80 -24.72
CA GLU A 19 34.53 -4.95 -25.13
C GLU A 19 34.24 -3.51 -24.69
N ILE A 20 35.06 -2.97 -23.78
CA ILE A 20 34.83 -1.64 -23.19
C ILE A 20 35.34 -0.59 -24.17
N LEU A 21 34.45 0.34 -24.58
CA LEU A 21 34.78 1.49 -25.44
C LEU A 21 35.11 2.72 -24.60
N LYS A 22 34.42 2.88 -23.48
CA LYS A 22 34.61 3.99 -22.55
C LYS A 22 34.37 3.46 -21.12
N GLU A 23 35.36 3.64 -20.26
CA GLU A 23 35.21 3.30 -18.83
C GLU A 23 34.13 4.14 -18.18
N GLY A 24 33.35 3.51 -17.31
CA GLY A 24 32.39 4.19 -16.45
C GLY A 24 33.03 4.80 -15.22
N THR A 25 32.22 5.50 -14.43
CA THR A 25 32.63 6.16 -13.18
C THR A 25 32.21 5.31 -11.96
N GLY A 26 33.03 5.39 -10.89
CA GLY A 26 32.76 4.66 -9.65
C GLY A 26 33.11 3.17 -9.72
N THR A 27 32.77 2.46 -8.64
CA THR A 27 33.01 1.02 -8.48
C THR A 27 31.74 0.20 -8.45
N GLU A 28 30.58 0.87 -8.31
CA GLU A 28 29.27 0.23 -8.22
C GLU A 28 28.78 -0.22 -9.60
N THR A 29 28.08 -1.35 -9.62
CA THR A 29 27.36 -1.90 -10.79
C THR A 29 25.92 -2.25 -10.38
N PRO A 30 24.96 -2.27 -11.32
CA PRO A 30 23.59 -2.62 -10.99
C PRO A 30 23.46 -4.10 -10.61
N HIS A 31 22.66 -4.38 -9.57
CA HIS A 31 22.35 -5.74 -9.13
C HIS A 31 21.00 -6.20 -9.69
N SER A 32 20.74 -7.52 -9.60
CA SER A 32 19.43 -8.07 -9.95
C SER A 32 18.33 -7.39 -9.14
N GLY A 33 17.26 -6.98 -9.82
CA GLY A 33 16.15 -6.22 -9.25
C GLY A 33 16.21 -4.72 -9.51
N CYS A 34 17.39 -4.16 -9.77
CA CYS A 34 17.51 -2.74 -10.15
C CYS A 34 16.79 -2.46 -11.48
N THR A 35 16.15 -1.31 -11.58
CA THR A 35 15.66 -0.76 -12.85
C THR A 35 16.80 0.02 -13.50
N VAL A 36 17.31 -0.50 -14.60
CA VAL A 36 18.41 0.10 -15.37
C VAL A 36 17.83 0.99 -16.47
N SER A 37 18.43 2.17 -16.66
CA SER A 37 18.17 3.09 -17.77
C SER A 37 19.43 3.18 -18.63
N MET A 38 19.30 2.90 -19.92
CA MET A 38 20.46 2.84 -20.84
C MET A 38 20.08 3.17 -22.28
N HIS A 39 21.08 3.51 -23.07
CA HIS A 39 20.95 3.48 -24.52
C HIS A 39 21.59 2.23 -25.11
N TYR A 40 20.99 1.74 -26.20
CA TYR A 40 21.54 0.63 -26.97
C TYR A 40 21.32 0.81 -28.47
N THR A 41 22.21 0.21 -29.25
CA THR A 41 22.05 0.01 -30.69
C THR A 41 22.41 -1.43 -31.01
N GLY A 42 21.46 -2.19 -31.55
CA GLY A 42 21.61 -3.60 -31.92
C GLY A 42 21.89 -3.76 -33.42
N ARG A 43 22.93 -4.52 -33.75
CA ARG A 43 23.31 -4.80 -35.13
C ARG A 43 23.56 -6.30 -35.36
N LEU A 44 23.32 -6.76 -36.59
CA LEU A 44 23.79 -8.05 -37.07
C LEU A 44 25.29 -7.98 -37.35
N VAL A 45 25.91 -9.15 -37.56
CA VAL A 45 27.36 -9.23 -37.87
C VAL A 45 27.74 -8.51 -39.18
N ASP A 46 26.80 -8.40 -40.11
CA ASP A 46 26.97 -7.66 -41.37
C ASP A 46 26.88 -6.13 -41.22
N GLY A 47 26.61 -5.66 -39.99
CA GLY A 47 26.48 -4.23 -39.67
C GLY A 47 25.05 -3.70 -39.79
N THR A 48 24.07 -4.50 -40.23
CA THR A 48 22.67 -4.10 -40.36
C THR A 48 22.09 -3.80 -38.98
N GLU A 49 21.61 -2.57 -38.77
CA GLU A 49 20.93 -2.15 -37.54
C GLU A 49 19.50 -2.68 -37.55
N PHE A 50 19.13 -3.38 -36.50
CA PHE A 50 17.78 -3.92 -36.36
C PHE A 50 16.95 -3.20 -35.29
N ASP A 51 17.59 -2.55 -34.30
CA ASP A 51 16.90 -1.79 -33.26
C ASP A 51 17.85 -0.81 -32.56
N SER A 52 17.34 0.37 -32.16
CA SER A 52 18.14 1.39 -31.47
C SER A 52 17.25 2.31 -30.62
N SER A 53 17.57 2.43 -29.35
CA SER A 53 16.95 3.42 -28.45
C SER A 53 17.43 4.84 -28.73
N VAL A 54 18.64 4.97 -29.31
CA VAL A 54 19.23 6.27 -29.70
C VAL A 54 18.44 6.89 -30.85
N SER A 55 18.08 6.10 -31.88
CA SER A 55 17.27 6.55 -33.00
C SER A 55 15.86 6.96 -32.61
N ARG A 56 15.30 6.35 -31.55
CA ARG A 56 14.02 6.74 -30.97
C ARG A 56 14.10 7.95 -30.03
N ASN A 57 15.32 8.36 -29.66
CA ASN A 57 15.60 9.41 -28.67
C ASN A 57 14.89 9.15 -27.32
N GLU A 58 14.78 7.88 -26.92
CA GLU A 58 14.14 7.44 -25.69
C GLU A 58 15.01 6.38 -25.01
N PRO A 59 15.47 6.60 -23.75
CA PRO A 59 16.19 5.59 -23.00
C PRO A 59 15.38 4.31 -22.81
N PHE A 60 16.07 3.18 -22.88
CA PHE A 60 15.47 1.89 -22.60
C PHE A 60 15.58 1.56 -21.12
N GLU A 61 14.43 1.31 -20.47
CA GLU A 61 14.37 0.95 -19.08
C GLU A 61 13.87 -0.49 -18.90
N PHE A 62 14.52 -1.26 -18.03
CA PHE A 62 14.10 -2.62 -17.69
C PHE A 62 14.60 -3.05 -16.32
N ALA A 63 13.92 -4.02 -15.70
CA ALA A 63 14.33 -4.64 -14.43
C ALA A 63 15.37 -5.73 -14.70
N LEU A 64 16.61 -5.52 -14.23
CA LEU A 64 17.75 -6.41 -14.41
C LEU A 64 17.54 -7.76 -13.70
N GLY A 65 17.91 -8.86 -14.35
CA GLY A 65 17.88 -10.21 -13.77
C GLY A 65 16.47 -10.79 -13.58
N LYS A 66 15.43 -10.17 -14.15
CA LYS A 66 14.03 -10.65 -14.09
C LYS A 66 13.58 -11.35 -15.39
N GLY A 67 14.51 -11.62 -16.32
CA GLY A 67 14.21 -12.26 -17.61
C GLY A 67 13.34 -11.40 -18.54
N ARG A 68 13.36 -10.10 -18.39
CA ARG A 68 12.65 -9.14 -19.25
C ARG A 68 13.38 -8.84 -20.56
N VAL A 69 14.66 -9.18 -20.62
CA VAL A 69 15.57 -9.00 -21.73
C VAL A 69 16.28 -10.30 -22.08
N ILE A 70 17.05 -10.32 -23.18
CA ILE A 70 17.85 -11.49 -23.54
C ILE A 70 18.93 -11.76 -22.48
N LYS A 71 19.34 -13.02 -22.34
CA LYS A 71 20.31 -13.46 -21.30
C LYS A 71 21.61 -12.65 -21.35
N ALA A 72 22.10 -12.35 -22.55
CA ALA A 72 23.31 -11.55 -22.72
C ALA A 72 23.20 -10.16 -22.10
N PHE A 73 22.01 -9.50 -22.18
CA PHE A 73 21.80 -8.21 -21.54
C PHE A 73 21.86 -8.31 -20.02
N ASP A 74 21.14 -9.28 -19.43
CA ASP A 74 21.18 -9.50 -17.96
C ASP A 74 22.63 -9.73 -17.47
N MET A 75 23.45 -10.46 -18.24
CA MET A 75 24.85 -10.71 -17.90
C MET A 75 25.74 -9.49 -18.13
N GLY A 76 25.63 -8.85 -19.29
CA GLY A 76 26.47 -7.72 -19.69
C GLY A 76 26.23 -6.48 -18.84
N VAL A 77 24.97 -6.09 -18.69
CA VAL A 77 24.55 -4.88 -17.98
C VAL A 77 24.88 -4.97 -16.46
N ALA A 78 24.78 -6.15 -15.85
CA ALA A 78 25.17 -6.36 -14.46
C ALA A 78 26.66 -6.04 -14.16
N THR A 79 27.50 -5.98 -15.17
CA THR A 79 28.95 -5.66 -15.04
C THR A 79 29.30 -4.22 -15.42
N MET A 80 28.32 -3.42 -15.86
CA MET A 80 28.56 -2.05 -16.33
C MET A 80 28.54 -1.05 -15.18
N LYS A 81 29.46 -0.08 -15.26
CA LYS A 81 29.51 1.08 -14.36
C LYS A 81 28.72 2.25 -14.94
N LEU A 82 28.44 3.24 -14.11
CA LEU A 82 27.73 4.46 -14.54
C LEU A 82 28.51 5.20 -15.65
N GLY A 83 27.84 5.49 -16.76
CA GLY A 83 28.43 6.17 -17.93
C GLY A 83 29.38 5.31 -18.79
N GLU A 84 29.45 4.01 -18.49
CA GLU A 84 30.24 3.06 -19.30
C GLU A 84 29.59 2.85 -20.67
N ARG A 85 30.44 2.76 -21.72
CA ARG A 85 30.03 2.33 -23.06
C ARG A 85 30.82 1.09 -23.45
N CYS A 86 30.13 0.10 -24.02
CA CYS A 86 30.76 -1.15 -24.44
C CYS A 86 30.05 -1.75 -25.65
N PHE A 87 30.77 -2.60 -26.37
CA PHE A 87 30.16 -3.58 -27.25
C PHE A 87 29.92 -4.87 -26.49
N LEU A 88 28.73 -5.46 -26.73
CA LEU A 88 28.34 -6.77 -26.21
C LEU A 88 28.04 -7.68 -27.42
N THR A 89 28.90 -8.66 -27.65
CA THR A 89 28.71 -9.67 -28.69
C THR A 89 28.02 -10.87 -28.09
N CYS A 90 26.86 -11.24 -28.64
CA CYS A 90 25.96 -12.25 -28.09
C CYS A 90 25.77 -13.38 -29.08
N ALA A 91 26.19 -14.59 -28.69
CA ALA A 91 25.88 -15.80 -29.46
C ALA A 91 24.39 -16.10 -29.44
N PRO A 92 23.85 -16.82 -30.44
CA PRO A 92 22.40 -17.09 -30.54
C PRO A 92 21.77 -17.65 -29.27
N ASN A 93 22.42 -18.56 -28.55
CA ASN A 93 21.94 -19.20 -27.34
C ASN A 93 21.70 -18.22 -26.15
N TYR A 94 22.35 -17.05 -26.18
CA TYR A 94 22.24 -15.97 -25.20
C TYR A 94 21.38 -14.82 -25.70
N ALA A 95 20.84 -14.91 -26.95
CA ALA A 95 19.99 -13.93 -27.58
C ALA A 95 18.64 -14.57 -27.97
N TYR A 96 18.32 -14.65 -29.28
CA TYR A 96 17.02 -15.14 -29.77
C TYR A 96 17.06 -16.60 -30.27
N GLY A 97 18.21 -17.29 -30.19
CA GLY A 97 18.35 -18.71 -30.50
C GLY A 97 18.03 -19.07 -31.95
N ALA A 98 17.64 -20.34 -32.12
CA ALA A 98 17.26 -20.91 -33.41
C ALA A 98 15.97 -20.32 -34.01
N ALA A 99 15.14 -19.65 -33.22
CA ALA A 99 13.93 -19.01 -33.71
C ALA A 99 14.19 -17.64 -34.35
N GLY A 100 15.23 -16.93 -33.92
CA GLY A 100 15.43 -15.53 -34.28
C GLY A 100 14.28 -14.62 -33.77
N SER A 101 14.15 -13.44 -34.41
CA SER A 101 13.01 -12.53 -34.23
C SER A 101 12.60 -11.93 -35.59
N PRO A 102 11.85 -12.71 -36.41
CA PRO A 102 11.44 -12.23 -37.73
C PRO A 102 10.55 -10.98 -37.65
N PRO A 103 10.60 -10.06 -38.64
CA PRO A 103 11.39 -10.14 -39.87
C PRO A 103 12.85 -9.63 -39.75
N THR A 104 13.25 -9.06 -38.61
CA THR A 104 14.47 -8.28 -38.46
C THR A 104 15.70 -9.08 -38.07
N ILE A 105 15.51 -10.16 -37.26
CA ILE A 105 16.63 -11.00 -36.80
C ILE A 105 16.46 -12.43 -37.32
N PRO A 106 17.33 -12.90 -38.20
CA PRO A 106 17.29 -14.28 -38.71
C PRO A 106 17.54 -15.32 -37.63
N PRO A 107 17.14 -16.59 -37.85
CA PRO A 107 17.51 -17.71 -37.01
C PRO A 107 19.03 -17.82 -36.81
N ASP A 108 19.44 -18.31 -35.62
CA ASP A 108 20.85 -18.54 -35.27
C ASP A 108 21.78 -17.36 -35.48
N SER A 109 21.28 -16.11 -35.33
CA SER A 109 22.07 -14.89 -35.55
C SER A 109 22.87 -14.53 -34.30
N THR A 110 24.17 -14.26 -34.51
CA THR A 110 25.00 -13.55 -33.53
C THR A 110 24.68 -12.07 -33.59
N LEU A 111 24.48 -11.44 -32.44
CA LEU A 111 24.12 -10.04 -32.33
C LEU A 111 25.24 -9.22 -31.69
N ILE A 112 25.39 -7.98 -32.13
CA ILE A 112 26.35 -7.02 -31.56
C ILE A 112 25.54 -5.83 -31.05
N PHE A 113 25.61 -5.57 -29.76
CA PHE A 113 24.97 -4.40 -29.16
C PHE A 113 26.04 -3.39 -28.73
N GLU A 114 25.85 -2.15 -29.10
CA GLU A 114 26.54 -1.02 -28.48
C GLU A 114 25.67 -0.54 -27.33
N LEU A 115 26.17 -0.54 -26.08
CA LEU A 115 25.46 -0.22 -24.86
C LEU A 115 26.06 1.01 -24.21
N GLU A 116 25.23 1.90 -23.67
CA GLU A 116 25.65 3.03 -22.86
C GLU A 116 24.79 3.07 -21.58
N MET A 117 25.43 2.92 -20.41
CA MET A 117 24.77 2.97 -19.12
C MET A 117 24.49 4.42 -18.72
N LEU A 118 23.21 4.79 -18.63
CA LEU A 118 22.78 6.11 -18.17
C LEU A 118 22.60 6.16 -16.64
N GLY A 119 22.20 5.04 -16.03
CA GLY A 119 22.00 4.91 -14.60
C GLY A 119 21.12 3.75 -14.22
N TRP A 120 20.92 3.59 -12.93
CA TRP A 120 19.95 2.63 -12.40
C TRP A 120 19.35 3.14 -11.10
N LYS A 121 18.13 2.67 -10.82
CA LYS A 121 17.44 2.81 -9.54
C LYS A 121 17.44 1.45 -8.83
N GLY A 122 17.38 1.45 -7.52
CA GLY A 122 17.28 0.23 -6.75
C GLY A 122 15.96 -0.52 -7.00
N GLU A 123 15.81 -1.65 -6.35
CA GLU A 123 14.55 -2.38 -6.33
C GLU A 123 13.55 -1.64 -5.43
N ASP A 124 12.40 -1.27 -5.98
CA ASP A 124 11.33 -0.65 -5.19
C ASP A 124 10.65 -1.70 -4.30
N LEU A 125 10.79 -1.55 -2.99
CA LEU A 125 10.19 -2.39 -1.97
C LEU A 125 8.93 -1.79 -1.36
N SER A 126 8.52 -0.59 -1.79
CA SER A 126 7.32 0.04 -1.26
C SER A 126 6.07 -0.78 -1.58
N PRO A 127 5.12 -0.92 -0.62
CA PRO A 127 3.89 -1.68 -0.82
C PRO A 127 3.06 -1.20 -2.03
N ASN A 128 3.11 0.11 -2.32
CA ASN A 128 2.39 0.74 -3.41
C ASN A 128 3.20 0.86 -4.70
N GLN A 129 4.46 0.40 -4.73
CA GLN A 129 5.39 0.54 -5.86
C GLN A 129 5.55 2.00 -6.32
N ASP A 130 5.66 2.93 -5.35
CA ASP A 130 5.75 4.38 -5.57
C ASP A 130 7.18 4.91 -5.39
N GLY A 131 8.17 4.03 -5.28
CA GLY A 131 9.57 4.34 -5.06
C GLY A 131 9.84 4.99 -3.69
N SER A 132 9.01 4.69 -2.69
CA SER A 132 9.19 5.23 -1.33
C SER A 132 10.23 4.46 -0.52
N ILE A 133 10.54 3.23 -0.92
CA ILE A 133 11.58 2.39 -0.32
C ILE A 133 12.41 1.80 -1.47
N ASP A 134 13.58 2.34 -1.70
CA ASP A 134 14.49 1.92 -2.76
C ASP A 134 15.67 1.13 -2.18
N ARG A 135 15.90 -0.10 -2.66
CA ARG A 135 16.95 -0.99 -2.19
C ARG A 135 18.02 -1.22 -3.24
N ILE A 136 19.28 -0.99 -2.86
CA ILE A 136 20.46 -1.38 -3.64
C ILE A 136 21.25 -2.42 -2.83
N ILE A 137 21.44 -3.61 -3.39
CA ILE A 137 22.24 -4.66 -2.75
C ILE A 137 23.72 -4.29 -2.90
N LEU A 138 24.44 -4.21 -1.78
CA LEU A 138 25.89 -3.95 -1.76
C LEU A 138 26.71 -5.23 -1.69
N GLU A 139 26.24 -6.20 -0.90
CA GLU A 139 26.85 -7.50 -0.74
C GLU A 139 25.78 -8.57 -0.82
N THR A 140 25.90 -9.50 -1.73
CA THR A 140 24.99 -10.65 -1.88
C THR A 140 25.35 -11.78 -0.91
N SER A 141 24.41 -12.69 -0.67
CA SER A 141 24.63 -13.87 0.14
C SER A 141 24.13 -15.13 -0.57
N ASP A 142 24.83 -16.24 -0.39
CA ASP A 142 24.43 -17.56 -0.91
C ASP A 142 23.29 -18.20 -0.07
N LYS A 143 23.05 -17.69 1.12
CA LYS A 143 22.01 -18.19 2.02
C LYS A 143 20.65 -17.62 1.63
N LYS A 144 19.84 -18.41 0.94
CA LYS A 144 18.47 -18.04 0.53
C LYS A 144 17.49 -18.21 1.70
N ARG A 145 17.57 -17.34 2.68
CA ARG A 145 16.66 -17.29 3.82
C ARG A 145 16.42 -15.85 4.23
N SER A 146 15.17 -15.44 4.23
CA SER A 146 14.72 -14.12 4.65
C SER A 146 13.80 -14.22 5.87
N PRO A 147 13.66 -13.15 6.66
CA PRO A 147 12.70 -13.10 7.76
C PRO A 147 11.26 -13.26 7.24
N SER A 148 10.43 -13.93 8.02
CA SER A 148 8.99 -14.03 7.83
C SER A 148 8.28 -13.55 9.08
N ASP A 149 6.98 -13.39 9.02
CA ASP A 149 6.20 -12.81 10.11
C ASP A 149 6.42 -13.53 11.45
N GLY A 150 6.68 -12.77 12.50
CA GLY A 150 7.00 -13.28 13.83
C GLY A 150 8.38 -13.95 13.98
N ALA A 151 9.20 -13.99 12.92
CA ALA A 151 10.55 -14.52 13.02
C ALA A 151 11.46 -13.63 13.87
N PHE A 152 12.32 -14.21 14.68
CA PHE A 152 13.42 -13.47 15.29
C PHE A 152 14.36 -12.92 14.20
N VAL A 153 14.75 -11.66 14.33
CA VAL A 153 15.65 -10.96 13.40
C VAL A 153 16.81 -10.38 14.19
N LYS A 154 18.03 -10.62 13.67
CA LYS A 154 19.25 -9.96 14.12
C LYS A 154 19.88 -9.24 12.93
N ALA A 155 20.05 -7.92 13.02
CA ALA A 155 20.60 -7.11 11.97
C ALA A 155 21.51 -6.02 12.53
N HIS A 156 22.43 -5.54 11.70
CA HIS A 156 23.18 -4.32 11.93
C HIS A 156 22.60 -3.22 11.06
N ILE A 157 22.31 -2.06 11.64
CA ILE A 157 21.75 -0.91 10.95
C ILE A 157 22.63 0.31 11.14
N SER A 158 22.84 1.07 10.07
CA SER A 158 23.53 2.35 10.10
C SER A 158 22.71 3.38 9.31
N GLY A 159 22.04 4.30 10.00
CA GLY A 159 21.19 5.35 9.42
C GLY A 159 21.98 6.62 9.17
N SER A 160 21.77 7.25 7.99
CA SER A 160 22.42 8.50 7.61
C SER A 160 21.43 9.49 6.98
N PHE A 161 21.69 10.77 7.20
CA PHE A 161 21.00 11.88 6.56
C PHE A 161 22.03 12.88 6.05
N GLU A 162 21.94 13.25 4.75
CA GLU A 162 22.93 14.12 4.07
C GLU A 162 24.39 13.68 4.31
N GLY A 163 24.63 12.36 4.29
CA GLY A 163 25.94 11.76 4.49
C GLY A 163 26.44 11.75 5.94
N LYS A 164 25.66 12.24 6.91
CA LYS A 164 25.98 12.17 8.34
C LYS A 164 25.26 11.02 8.99
N VAL A 165 26.01 10.12 9.64
CA VAL A 165 25.45 9.01 10.40
C VAL A 165 24.78 9.56 11.67
N PHE A 166 23.52 9.21 11.89
CA PHE A 166 22.77 9.56 13.09
C PHE A 166 22.46 8.34 13.97
N GLU A 167 22.53 7.15 13.43
CA GLU A 167 22.30 5.89 14.13
C GLU A 167 23.25 4.83 13.59
N ASP A 168 23.86 4.03 14.48
CA ASP A 168 24.73 2.90 14.13
C ASP A 168 24.69 1.89 15.29
N ARG A 169 23.98 0.77 15.10
CA ARG A 169 23.77 -0.23 16.16
C ARG A 169 23.34 -1.60 15.62
N ASP A 170 23.56 -2.61 16.46
CA ASP A 170 22.92 -3.92 16.27
C ASP A 170 21.50 -3.91 16.84
N VAL A 171 20.57 -4.57 16.15
CA VAL A 171 19.18 -4.71 16.55
C VAL A 171 18.79 -6.18 16.59
N GLU A 172 18.00 -6.53 17.61
CA GLU A 172 17.39 -7.85 17.76
C GLU A 172 15.92 -7.66 18.11
N PHE A 173 15.01 -8.27 17.34
CA PHE A 173 13.57 -8.12 17.52
C PHE A 173 12.79 -9.22 16.78
N ASP A 174 11.53 -9.40 17.11
CA ASP A 174 10.63 -10.25 16.33
C ASP A 174 10.08 -9.44 15.13
N TYR A 175 10.18 -9.96 13.90
CA TYR A 175 9.70 -9.30 12.70
C TYR A 175 8.21 -8.94 12.84
N GLY A 176 7.88 -7.69 12.62
CA GLY A 176 6.58 -7.10 12.89
C GLY A 176 6.54 -6.24 14.14
N GLU A 177 7.60 -6.24 14.97
CA GLU A 177 7.70 -5.47 16.21
C GLU A 177 8.85 -4.44 16.19
N GLY A 178 9.42 -4.13 15.02
CA GLY A 178 10.57 -3.23 14.86
C GLY A 178 10.35 -1.84 15.44
N SER A 179 9.16 -1.29 15.35
CA SER A 179 8.82 0.02 15.93
C SER A 179 8.91 0.05 17.47
N ALA A 180 8.88 -1.11 18.17
CA ALA A 180 9.11 -1.18 19.63
C ALA A 180 10.52 -0.81 20.03
N ILE A 181 11.49 -0.99 19.15
CA ILE A 181 12.90 -0.65 19.36
C ILE A 181 13.31 0.62 18.60
N GLY A 182 12.33 1.38 18.10
CA GLY A 182 12.55 2.62 17.35
C GLY A 182 13.06 2.42 15.93
N LEU A 183 12.89 1.23 15.35
CA LEU A 183 13.21 0.98 13.94
C LEU A 183 12.16 1.64 13.05
N VAL A 184 12.58 2.30 11.97
CA VAL A 184 11.67 2.86 10.98
C VAL A 184 11.05 1.77 10.11
N ASP A 185 9.79 1.95 9.73
CA ASP A 185 9.02 0.92 8.98
C ASP A 185 9.70 0.49 7.68
N GLY A 186 10.33 1.44 6.97
CA GLY A 186 11.02 1.15 5.72
C GLY A 186 12.19 0.17 5.87
N VAL A 187 12.90 0.18 7.00
CA VAL A 187 13.97 -0.80 7.29
C VAL A 187 13.37 -2.17 7.58
N GLU A 188 12.28 -2.22 8.34
CA GLU A 188 11.59 -3.49 8.64
C GLU A 188 11.05 -4.16 7.37
N ILE A 189 10.42 -3.39 6.47
CA ILE A 189 9.92 -3.86 5.17
C ILE A 189 11.08 -4.39 4.31
N ALA A 190 12.22 -3.68 4.30
CA ALA A 190 13.37 -4.12 3.52
C ALA A 190 13.99 -5.43 4.05
N LEU A 191 14.06 -5.62 5.37
CA LEU A 191 14.57 -6.84 6.00
C LEU A 191 13.81 -8.09 5.56
N GLU A 192 12.50 -8.01 5.30
CA GLU A 192 11.69 -9.13 4.78
C GLU A 192 12.21 -9.68 3.44
N LYS A 193 12.78 -8.80 2.62
CA LYS A 193 13.27 -9.13 1.27
C LYS A 193 14.77 -9.44 1.24
N MET A 194 15.46 -9.26 2.38
CA MET A 194 16.90 -9.53 2.49
C MET A 194 17.19 -10.98 2.88
N ASN A 195 18.30 -11.50 2.38
CA ASN A 195 18.80 -12.82 2.76
C ASN A 195 19.83 -12.73 3.92
N ILE A 196 19.97 -13.80 4.72
CA ILE A 196 20.97 -13.83 5.79
C ILE A 196 22.38 -13.63 5.22
N GLY A 197 23.10 -12.64 5.74
CA GLY A 197 24.45 -12.25 5.31
C GLY A 197 24.46 -11.17 4.23
N GLU A 198 23.31 -10.79 3.66
CA GLU A 198 23.19 -9.70 2.70
C GLU A 198 23.40 -8.35 3.37
N THR A 199 24.09 -7.45 2.66
CA THR A 199 24.20 -6.03 3.03
C THR A 199 23.56 -5.19 1.94
N SER A 200 22.60 -4.36 2.30
CA SER A 200 21.86 -3.50 1.35
C SER A 200 21.85 -2.03 1.82
N ARG A 201 21.87 -1.12 0.86
CA ARG A 201 21.59 0.30 1.05
C ARG A 201 20.12 0.54 0.72
N ILE A 202 19.42 1.19 1.63
CA ILE A 202 17.97 1.42 1.54
C ILE A 202 17.72 2.91 1.67
N THR A 203 17.16 3.51 0.63
CA THR A 203 16.71 4.90 0.63
C THR A 203 15.23 4.93 0.96
N ILE A 204 14.85 5.66 2.02
CA ILE A 204 13.50 5.63 2.57
C ILE A 204 12.93 7.05 2.57
N LYS A 205 11.81 7.25 1.86
CA LYS A 205 11.06 8.50 1.88
C LYS A 205 10.33 8.70 3.21
N PRO A 206 9.95 9.94 3.54
CA PRO A 206 9.41 10.32 4.86
C PRO A 206 8.27 9.42 5.35
N MET A 207 7.38 8.98 4.46
CA MET A 207 6.20 8.19 4.82
C MET A 207 6.55 6.88 5.56
N TYR A 208 7.69 6.27 5.22
CA TYR A 208 8.18 5.03 5.84
C TYR A 208 9.38 5.26 6.76
N ALA A 209 9.72 6.54 7.06
CA ALA A 209 10.79 6.94 7.96
C ALA A 209 10.24 7.80 9.10
N PHE A 210 10.59 9.09 9.16
CA PHE A 210 10.24 9.99 10.26
C PHE A 210 9.06 10.94 9.96
N GLY A 211 8.39 10.76 8.83
CA GLY A 211 7.15 11.46 8.46
C GLY A 211 7.30 12.98 8.31
N VAL A 212 6.13 13.63 8.50
CA VAL A 212 6.01 15.10 8.43
C VAL A 212 6.54 15.82 9.68
N THR A 213 6.83 15.09 10.74
CA THR A 213 7.34 15.66 12.01
C THR A 213 8.86 15.66 12.07
N GLY A 214 9.53 14.77 11.31
CA GLY A 214 10.96 14.55 11.45
C GLY A 214 11.31 13.86 12.77
N ASN A 215 12.60 13.98 13.21
CA ASN A 215 13.07 13.43 14.46
C ASN A 215 14.08 14.39 15.11
N GLU A 216 13.70 15.04 16.21
CA GLU A 216 14.54 16.01 16.91
C GLU A 216 15.78 15.36 17.54
N ALA A 217 15.66 14.13 18.08
CA ALA A 217 16.77 13.43 18.72
C ALA A 217 17.92 13.14 17.73
N PHE A 218 17.58 12.83 16.49
CA PHE A 218 18.53 12.58 15.40
C PHE A 218 18.80 13.84 14.55
N LYS A 219 18.16 14.97 14.85
CA LYS A 219 18.23 16.23 14.09
C LYS A 219 17.81 16.06 12.63
N ILE A 220 16.81 15.24 12.40
CA ILE A 220 16.24 14.99 11.07
C ILE A 220 15.05 15.93 10.87
N PRO A 221 15.06 16.76 9.81
CA PRO A 221 13.97 17.71 9.56
C PRO A 221 12.68 17.00 9.08
N PRO A 222 11.53 17.69 9.14
CA PRO A 222 10.30 17.22 8.54
C PRO A 222 10.45 16.86 7.05
N ASN A 223 9.76 15.81 6.63
CA ASN A 223 9.76 15.33 5.25
C ASN A 223 11.16 14.97 4.69
N ALA A 224 12.09 14.54 5.54
CA ALA A 224 13.41 14.13 5.12
C ALA A 224 13.41 12.69 4.57
N THR A 225 14.08 12.50 3.44
CA THR A 225 14.48 11.17 2.95
C THR A 225 15.75 10.75 3.66
N VAL A 226 15.80 9.55 4.19
CA VAL A 226 16.94 8.99 4.90
C VAL A 226 17.52 7.79 4.19
N GLU A 227 18.78 7.49 4.45
CA GLU A 227 19.47 6.34 3.90
C GLU A 227 19.90 5.42 5.04
N TYR A 228 19.65 4.12 4.89
CA TYR A 228 20.10 3.09 5.81
C TYR A 228 20.99 2.08 5.09
N LYS A 229 22.12 1.77 5.69
CA LYS A 229 22.90 0.59 5.36
C LYS A 229 22.51 -0.51 6.34
N VAL A 230 21.96 -1.60 5.84
CA VAL A 230 21.41 -2.70 6.64
C VAL A 230 22.14 -3.99 6.29
N LYS A 231 22.59 -4.71 7.31
CA LYS A 231 23.14 -6.06 7.17
C LYS A 231 22.30 -7.04 7.96
N LEU A 232 21.65 -7.99 7.28
CA LEU A 232 20.93 -9.07 7.96
C LEU A 232 21.92 -10.13 8.44
N ILE A 233 22.12 -10.20 9.76
CA ILE A 233 23.09 -11.11 10.38
C ILE A 233 22.50 -12.52 10.52
N ASP A 234 21.28 -12.61 11.07
CA ASP A 234 20.58 -13.88 11.26
C ASP A 234 19.06 -13.66 11.33
N CYS A 235 18.29 -14.70 11.00
CA CYS A 235 16.86 -14.71 11.24
C CYS A 235 16.37 -16.10 11.63
N GLY A 236 15.41 -16.14 12.54
CA GLY A 236 14.67 -17.34 12.94
C GLY A 236 13.75 -17.85 11.84
N LYS A 237 13.07 -18.96 12.09
CA LYS A 237 11.90 -19.36 11.31
C LYS A 237 10.69 -18.61 11.86
N GLY A 238 9.94 -17.98 11.00
CA GLY A 238 8.65 -17.41 11.38
C GLY A 238 7.57 -18.48 11.59
N LEU A 239 6.43 -18.02 12.02
CA LEU A 239 5.27 -18.86 12.23
C LEU A 239 4.71 -19.36 10.89
N GLU A 240 4.72 -20.65 10.66
CA GLU A 240 4.11 -21.26 9.46
C GLU A 240 2.65 -21.60 9.77
N GLU A 241 1.77 -20.60 9.69
CA GLU A 241 0.35 -20.69 10.08
C GLU A 241 -0.39 -21.86 9.44
N TRP A 242 -0.03 -22.23 8.19
CA TRP A 242 -0.67 -23.34 7.47
C TRP A 242 -0.33 -24.74 8.01
N LYS A 243 0.69 -24.85 8.86
CA LYS A 243 1.08 -26.10 9.51
C LYS A 243 0.43 -26.29 10.87
N LEU A 244 -0.15 -25.23 11.43
CA LEU A 244 -0.75 -25.26 12.76
C LEU A 244 -2.12 -25.94 12.73
N SER A 245 -2.36 -26.82 13.68
CA SER A 245 -3.68 -27.33 14.03
C SER A 245 -4.54 -26.21 14.63
N ASP A 246 -5.87 -26.38 14.66
CA ASP A 246 -6.78 -25.38 15.22
C ASP A 246 -6.48 -25.06 16.69
N ASN A 247 -6.06 -26.05 17.48
CA ASN A 247 -5.70 -25.82 18.89
C ASN A 247 -4.40 -25.00 19.01
N GLU A 248 -3.38 -25.31 18.20
CA GLU A 248 -2.13 -24.55 18.18
C GLU A 248 -2.36 -23.12 17.71
N ARG A 249 -3.27 -22.89 16.75
CA ARG A 249 -3.68 -21.55 16.33
C ARG A 249 -4.34 -20.75 17.45
N ILE A 250 -5.20 -21.40 18.26
CA ILE A 250 -5.84 -20.75 19.40
C ILE A 250 -4.81 -20.39 20.48
N ASP A 251 -3.85 -21.28 20.75
CA ASP A 251 -2.82 -21.03 21.75
C ASP A 251 -1.88 -19.90 21.29
N GLU A 252 -1.48 -19.87 20.01
CA GLU A 252 -0.70 -18.80 19.44
C GLU A 252 -1.48 -17.46 19.41
N ALA A 253 -2.77 -17.50 19.12
CA ALA A 253 -3.65 -16.32 19.21
C ALA A 253 -3.68 -15.75 20.64
N LYS A 254 -3.64 -16.58 21.68
CA LYS A 254 -3.54 -16.11 23.08
C LYS A 254 -2.22 -15.39 23.33
N VAL A 255 -1.10 -15.91 22.80
CA VAL A 255 0.22 -15.27 22.90
C VAL A 255 0.20 -13.87 22.24
N TYR A 256 -0.32 -13.74 21.01
CA TYR A 256 -0.45 -12.44 20.36
C TYR A 256 -1.38 -11.49 21.10
N LYS A 257 -2.48 -11.98 21.68
CA LYS A 257 -3.34 -11.17 22.53
C LYS A 257 -2.60 -10.62 23.76
N GLU A 258 -1.76 -11.43 24.39
CA GLU A 258 -0.94 -11.00 25.53
C GLU A 258 0.10 -9.97 25.11
N LYS A 259 0.82 -10.19 24.00
CA LYS A 259 1.74 -9.21 23.41
C LYS A 259 1.01 -7.88 23.14
N GLY A 260 -0.20 -7.91 22.52
CA GLY A 260 -1.03 -6.74 22.30
C GLY A 260 -1.40 -6.00 23.58
N THR A 261 -1.73 -6.75 24.65
CA THR A 261 -2.03 -6.16 25.98
C THR A 261 -0.81 -5.50 26.60
N ASN A 262 0.39 -6.06 26.40
CA ASN A 262 1.62 -5.48 26.90
C ASN A 262 1.96 -4.17 26.16
N TYR A 263 1.78 -4.11 24.83
CA TYR A 263 1.94 -2.87 24.06
C TYR A 263 0.87 -1.83 24.40
N PHE A 264 -0.35 -2.25 24.64
CA PHE A 264 -1.43 -1.37 25.13
C PHE A 264 -1.05 -0.69 26.44
N LYS A 265 -0.50 -1.44 27.42
CA LYS A 265 -0.01 -0.88 28.70
C LYS A 265 1.12 0.10 28.53
N LYS A 266 1.92 -0.04 27.47
CA LYS A 266 3.03 0.88 27.11
C LYS A 266 2.54 2.07 26.25
N GLU A 267 1.22 2.20 26.05
CA GLU A 267 0.60 3.24 25.21
C GLU A 267 1.03 3.21 23.74
N ASN A 268 1.60 2.09 23.29
CA ASN A 268 1.92 1.87 21.87
C ASN A 268 0.70 1.26 21.15
N TRP A 269 -0.24 2.14 20.76
CA TRP A 269 -1.51 1.73 20.17
C TRP A 269 -1.32 1.02 18.82
N CYS A 270 -0.38 1.47 18.00
CA CYS A 270 -0.10 0.88 16.68
C CYS A 270 0.34 -0.58 16.79
N LEU A 271 1.34 -0.87 17.64
CA LEU A 271 1.78 -2.25 17.86
C LEU A 271 0.71 -3.10 18.56
N ALA A 272 -0.03 -2.51 19.50
CA ALA A 272 -1.14 -3.23 20.14
C ALA A 272 -2.17 -3.67 19.11
N ILE A 273 -2.59 -2.79 18.18
CA ILE A 273 -3.51 -3.11 17.08
C ILE A 273 -2.90 -4.21 16.20
N LYS A 274 -1.63 -4.09 15.81
CA LYS A 274 -0.92 -5.08 14.99
C LYS A 274 -0.94 -6.47 15.63
N MET A 275 -0.64 -6.57 16.92
CA MET A 275 -0.65 -7.84 17.65
C MET A 275 -2.07 -8.40 17.81
N TYR A 276 -3.04 -7.57 18.14
CA TYR A 276 -4.43 -8.03 18.22
C TYR A 276 -4.99 -8.44 16.85
N THR A 277 -4.57 -7.79 15.76
CA THR A 277 -4.95 -8.18 14.39
C THR A 277 -4.36 -9.56 14.02
N LYS A 278 -3.10 -9.82 14.38
CA LYS A 278 -2.52 -11.17 14.25
C LYS A 278 -3.31 -12.21 15.05
N CYS A 279 -3.66 -11.89 16.31
CA CYS A 279 -4.54 -12.75 17.11
C CYS A 279 -5.87 -13.03 16.38
N LYS A 280 -6.52 -12.00 15.82
CA LYS A 280 -7.77 -12.13 15.07
C LYS A 280 -7.64 -13.06 13.86
N ASN A 281 -6.57 -12.92 13.09
CA ASN A 281 -6.34 -13.68 11.86
C ASN A 281 -6.05 -15.17 12.12
N LEU A 282 -5.41 -15.50 13.23
CA LEU A 282 -5.16 -16.88 13.63
C LEU A 282 -6.42 -17.63 14.07
N LEU A 283 -7.45 -16.89 14.54
CA LEU A 283 -8.66 -17.53 15.06
C LEU A 283 -9.52 -18.11 13.92
N PRO A 284 -9.93 -19.38 14.01
CA PRO A 284 -10.73 -20.05 12.99
C PRO A 284 -12.06 -19.34 12.77
N ASN A 285 -12.53 -19.32 11.49
CA ASN A 285 -13.80 -18.68 11.15
C ASN A 285 -15.04 -19.41 11.68
N SER A 286 -14.90 -20.68 12.07
CA SER A 286 -15.97 -21.50 12.67
C SER A 286 -16.27 -21.08 14.13
N ALA A 287 -16.54 -19.80 14.37
CA ALA A 287 -16.80 -19.26 15.71
C ALA A 287 -18.06 -19.81 16.38
N ASP A 288 -18.98 -20.40 15.60
CA ASP A 288 -20.29 -20.83 16.09
C ASP A 288 -20.26 -22.11 16.92
N THR A 289 -19.15 -22.86 16.94
CA THR A 289 -19.04 -24.15 17.61
C THR A 289 -18.15 -24.15 18.85
N ASN A 290 -17.28 -23.16 19.05
CA ASN A 290 -16.37 -23.09 20.19
C ASN A 290 -16.54 -21.78 20.96
N GLU A 291 -17.15 -21.87 22.15
CA GLU A 291 -17.39 -20.74 23.05
C GLU A 291 -16.11 -20.01 23.49
N GLU A 292 -14.98 -20.74 23.59
CA GLU A 292 -13.69 -20.17 23.91
C GLU A 292 -13.18 -19.25 22.76
N VAL A 293 -13.28 -19.71 21.52
CA VAL A 293 -12.90 -18.93 20.33
C VAL A 293 -13.78 -17.68 20.23
N LYS A 294 -15.10 -17.82 20.47
CA LYS A 294 -16.02 -16.68 20.46
C LYS A 294 -15.62 -15.64 21.50
N LYS A 295 -15.37 -16.05 22.75
CA LYS A 295 -14.90 -15.14 23.81
C LYS A 295 -13.58 -14.46 23.46
N LEU A 296 -12.66 -15.20 22.84
CA LEU A 296 -11.37 -14.65 22.43
C LEU A 296 -11.53 -13.63 21.29
N LYS A 297 -12.40 -13.89 20.30
CA LYS A 297 -12.74 -12.93 19.24
C LYS A 297 -13.37 -11.66 19.81
N VAL A 298 -14.38 -11.78 20.65
CA VAL A 298 -15.03 -10.64 21.30
C VAL A 298 -14.03 -9.79 22.07
N ALA A 299 -13.14 -10.43 22.85
CA ALA A 299 -12.11 -9.72 23.59
C ALA A 299 -11.11 -9.03 22.67
N THR A 300 -10.68 -9.69 21.59
CA THR A 300 -9.72 -9.15 20.62
C THR A 300 -10.28 -7.94 19.88
N HIS A 301 -11.49 -8.06 19.28
CA HIS A 301 -12.18 -6.95 18.63
C HIS A 301 -12.42 -5.78 19.59
N SER A 302 -12.83 -6.06 20.84
CA SER A 302 -13.02 -5.02 21.86
C SER A 302 -11.73 -4.27 22.19
N ASN A 303 -10.59 -4.97 22.21
CA ASN A 303 -9.29 -4.36 22.46
C ASN A 303 -8.81 -3.53 21.28
N ILE A 304 -8.99 -4.02 20.04
CA ILE A 304 -8.67 -3.25 18.82
C ILE A 304 -9.52 -1.97 18.79
N ALA A 305 -10.83 -2.07 19.04
CA ALA A 305 -11.71 -0.90 19.10
C ALA A 305 -11.23 0.14 20.14
N LEU A 306 -10.76 -0.31 21.29
CA LEU A 306 -10.23 0.59 22.32
C LEU A 306 -8.93 1.25 21.89
N CYS A 307 -8.04 0.52 21.22
CA CYS A 307 -6.80 1.08 20.65
C CYS A 307 -7.12 2.15 19.62
N HIS A 308 -8.02 1.89 18.66
CA HIS A 308 -8.45 2.88 17.66
C HIS A 308 -9.10 4.11 18.30
N GLN A 309 -9.90 3.95 19.36
CA GLN A 309 -10.41 5.11 20.11
C GLN A 309 -9.29 5.96 20.72
N LYS A 310 -8.23 5.32 21.26
CA LYS A 310 -7.08 6.01 21.85
C LYS A 310 -6.21 6.70 20.81
N SER A 311 -6.14 6.18 19.58
CA SER A 311 -5.48 6.82 18.44
C SER A 311 -6.38 7.83 17.68
N ASN A 312 -7.59 8.12 18.17
CA ASN A 312 -8.61 8.99 17.55
C ASN A 312 -9.13 8.51 16.20
N ASP A 313 -8.97 7.23 15.89
CA ASP A 313 -9.52 6.59 14.70
C ASP A 313 -10.90 6.00 14.99
N HIS A 314 -11.91 6.89 15.01
CA HIS A 314 -13.25 6.53 15.45
C HIS A 314 -14.03 5.69 14.43
N PHE A 315 -13.66 5.77 13.14
CA PHE A 315 -14.26 4.94 12.10
C PHE A 315 -13.89 3.46 12.27
N GLU A 316 -12.60 3.17 12.37
CA GLU A 316 -12.13 1.79 12.59
C GLU A 316 -12.61 1.24 13.95
N ALA A 317 -12.63 2.09 14.98
CA ALA A 317 -13.19 1.72 16.27
C ALA A 317 -14.67 1.29 16.17
N LYS A 318 -15.49 1.99 15.37
CA LYS A 318 -16.90 1.63 15.10
C LYS A 318 -16.99 0.28 14.38
N VAL A 319 -16.15 0.03 13.37
CA VAL A 319 -16.11 -1.24 12.61
C VAL A 319 -15.83 -2.41 13.56
N GLU A 320 -14.84 -2.28 14.42
CA GLU A 320 -14.49 -3.32 15.38
C GLU A 320 -15.59 -3.52 16.46
N CYS A 321 -16.28 -2.46 16.89
CA CYS A 321 -17.45 -2.58 17.76
C CYS A 321 -18.62 -3.33 17.08
N ASN A 322 -18.84 -3.10 15.78
CA ASN A 322 -19.85 -3.84 15.01
C ASN A 322 -19.52 -5.33 14.97
N ALA A 323 -18.24 -5.70 14.80
CA ALA A 323 -17.82 -7.10 14.84
C ALA A 323 -18.10 -7.76 16.21
N VAL A 324 -17.89 -7.03 17.32
CA VAL A 324 -18.28 -7.51 18.66
C VAL A 324 -19.78 -7.73 18.76
N LEU A 325 -20.58 -6.76 18.29
CA LEU A 325 -22.05 -6.80 18.39
C LEU A 325 -22.68 -7.84 17.47
N ALA A 326 -22.02 -8.22 16.39
CA ALA A 326 -22.41 -9.35 15.55
C ALA A 326 -22.30 -10.69 16.32
N LEU A 327 -21.29 -10.82 17.18
CA LEU A 327 -21.09 -12.01 18.03
C LEU A 327 -21.92 -11.96 19.32
N GLU A 328 -22.04 -10.78 19.92
CA GLU A 328 -22.75 -10.51 21.18
C GLU A 328 -23.61 -9.24 21.06
N PRO A 329 -24.87 -9.32 20.58
CA PRO A 329 -25.73 -8.15 20.33
C PRO A 329 -26.02 -7.27 21.55
N ASN A 330 -25.85 -7.82 22.75
CA ASN A 330 -26.09 -7.14 24.01
C ASN A 330 -24.82 -6.81 24.80
N ASN A 331 -23.67 -6.78 24.14
CA ASN A 331 -22.41 -6.39 24.78
C ASN A 331 -22.41 -4.89 25.11
N VAL A 332 -22.65 -4.57 26.38
CA VAL A 332 -22.79 -3.19 26.89
C VAL A 332 -21.55 -2.34 26.58
N LYS A 333 -20.35 -2.92 26.71
CA LYS A 333 -19.09 -2.20 26.46
C LYS A 333 -18.96 -1.83 24.98
N ALA A 334 -19.33 -2.72 24.07
CA ALA A 334 -19.26 -2.48 22.64
C ALA A 334 -20.31 -1.46 22.20
N LEU A 335 -21.55 -1.54 22.68
CA LEU A 335 -22.61 -0.55 22.45
C LEU A 335 -22.16 0.85 22.92
N TYR A 336 -21.65 0.94 24.14
CA TYR A 336 -21.22 2.22 24.69
C TYR A 336 -20.06 2.83 23.87
N ARG A 337 -19.05 2.02 23.48
CA ARG A 337 -17.94 2.49 22.65
C ARG A 337 -18.41 2.91 21.26
N ARG A 338 -19.29 2.11 20.63
CA ARG A 338 -19.84 2.46 19.32
C ARG A 338 -20.62 3.77 19.37
N GLY A 339 -21.45 3.95 20.40
CA GLY A 339 -22.17 5.21 20.63
C GLY A 339 -21.22 6.40 20.81
N GLN A 340 -20.10 6.24 21.51
CA GLN A 340 -19.09 7.28 21.62
C GLN A 340 -18.45 7.61 20.26
N CYS A 341 -18.11 6.59 19.47
CA CYS A 341 -17.58 6.79 18.12
C CYS A 341 -18.59 7.50 17.22
N ASN A 342 -19.86 7.02 17.19
CA ASN A 342 -20.95 7.63 16.44
C ASN A 342 -21.17 9.10 16.81
N LEU A 343 -21.07 9.43 18.11
CA LEU A 343 -21.19 10.82 18.58
C LEU A 343 -20.07 11.74 18.05
N ILE A 344 -18.85 11.22 17.92
CA ILE A 344 -17.70 11.97 17.45
C ILE A 344 -17.75 12.14 15.92
N ILE A 345 -18.12 11.09 15.18
CA ILE A 345 -18.27 11.14 13.72
C ILE A 345 -19.59 11.79 13.28
N ASN A 346 -20.36 12.33 14.23
CA ASN A 346 -21.64 13.04 14.03
C ASN A 346 -22.80 12.18 13.50
N GLU A 347 -22.78 10.88 13.73
CA GLU A 347 -23.90 9.95 13.50
C GLU A 347 -24.79 9.92 14.77
N LEU A 348 -25.54 11.00 14.98
CA LEU A 348 -26.18 11.29 16.25
C LEU A 348 -27.36 10.37 16.58
N ASP A 349 -28.13 9.94 15.58
CA ASP A 349 -29.27 9.05 15.77
C ASP A 349 -28.80 7.64 16.17
N ASP A 350 -27.77 7.12 15.49
CA ASP A 350 -27.15 5.82 15.84
C ASP A 350 -26.53 5.86 17.24
N ALA A 351 -25.85 6.97 17.58
CA ALA A 351 -25.30 7.17 18.92
C ALA A 351 -26.39 7.14 19.99
N LEU A 352 -27.52 7.80 19.73
CA LEU A 352 -28.66 7.85 20.63
C LEU A 352 -29.25 6.46 20.86
N GLU A 353 -29.43 5.66 19.79
CA GLU A 353 -29.94 4.29 19.87
C GLU A 353 -29.02 3.41 20.71
N ASP A 354 -27.71 3.46 20.46
CA ASP A 354 -26.72 2.70 21.21
C ASP A 354 -26.76 3.01 22.72
N PHE A 355 -26.75 4.30 23.09
CA PHE A 355 -26.81 4.70 24.50
C PHE A 355 -28.15 4.35 25.17
N GLN A 356 -29.26 4.44 24.43
CA GLN A 356 -30.56 3.99 24.93
C GLN A 356 -30.56 2.48 25.20
N LYS A 357 -29.98 1.68 24.31
CA LYS A 357 -29.83 0.24 24.49
C LYS A 357 -28.95 -0.09 25.70
N VAL A 358 -27.87 0.67 25.91
CA VAL A 358 -27.04 0.54 27.13
C VAL A 358 -27.87 0.78 28.40
N ILE A 359 -28.72 1.81 28.44
CA ILE A 359 -29.56 2.11 29.58
C ILE A 359 -30.63 1.01 29.82
N GLN A 360 -31.16 0.42 28.73
CA GLN A 360 -32.10 -0.72 28.86
C GLN A 360 -31.44 -1.94 29.50
N LEU A 361 -30.18 -2.21 29.15
CA LEU A 361 -29.39 -3.33 29.68
C LEU A 361 -28.83 -3.03 31.08
N GLU A 362 -28.46 -1.80 31.35
CA GLU A 362 -27.90 -1.31 32.61
C GLU A 362 -28.59 0.00 33.05
N PRO A 363 -29.77 -0.03 33.72
CA PRO A 363 -30.52 1.17 34.09
C PRO A 363 -29.75 2.15 34.99
N GLY A 364 -28.72 1.67 35.69
CA GLY A 364 -27.87 2.49 36.58
C GLY A 364 -26.69 3.19 35.88
N ASN A 365 -26.53 3.06 34.57
CA ASN A 365 -25.39 3.61 33.85
C ASN A 365 -25.54 5.12 33.62
N LYS A 366 -25.05 5.92 34.59
CA LYS A 366 -25.14 7.39 34.57
C LYS A 366 -24.38 7.99 33.37
N ALA A 367 -23.28 7.37 32.92
CA ALA A 367 -22.52 7.86 31.79
C ALA A 367 -23.32 7.77 30.47
N ALA A 368 -24.00 6.65 30.24
CA ALA A 368 -24.88 6.49 29.09
C ALA A 368 -26.07 7.48 29.15
N ALA A 369 -26.67 7.67 30.33
CA ALA A 369 -27.73 8.64 30.49
C ALA A 369 -27.30 10.10 30.13
N ASN A 370 -26.11 10.49 30.55
CA ASN A 370 -25.55 11.80 30.18
C ASN A 370 -25.35 11.92 28.67
N HIS A 371 -24.83 10.86 28.02
CA HIS A 371 -24.63 10.87 26.56
C HIS A 371 -25.95 10.94 25.78
N VAL A 372 -27.04 10.31 26.28
CA VAL A 372 -28.38 10.45 25.68
C VAL A 372 -28.84 11.92 25.70
N VAL A 373 -28.62 12.65 26.80
CA VAL A 373 -28.95 14.09 26.89
C VAL A 373 -28.12 14.89 25.85
N ILE A 374 -26.83 14.62 25.77
CA ILE A 374 -25.93 15.28 24.82
C ILE A 374 -26.35 15.02 23.35
N CYS A 375 -26.66 13.75 23.00
CA CYS A 375 -27.15 13.40 21.66
C CYS A 375 -28.42 14.14 21.31
N ARG A 376 -29.42 14.14 22.19
CA ARG A 376 -30.70 14.84 21.98
C ARG A 376 -30.50 16.36 21.77
N GLN A 377 -29.61 16.96 22.55
CA GLN A 377 -29.29 18.38 22.42
C GLN A 377 -28.64 18.66 21.04
N LYS A 378 -27.62 17.89 20.65
CA LYS A 378 -26.94 18.03 19.34
C LYS A 378 -27.92 17.80 18.17
N ILE A 379 -28.78 16.80 18.22
CA ILE A 379 -29.81 16.54 17.21
C ILE A 379 -30.73 17.75 17.07
N LYS A 380 -31.17 18.32 18.19
CA LYS A 380 -32.00 19.54 18.16
C LYS A 380 -31.27 20.72 17.54
N GLU A 381 -30.03 20.97 17.94
CA GLU A 381 -29.18 22.05 17.38
C GLU A 381 -28.97 21.88 15.86
N THR A 382 -28.73 20.64 15.41
CA THR A 382 -28.57 20.34 13.98
C THR A 382 -29.85 20.62 13.20
N LYS A 383 -31.00 20.12 13.70
CA LYS A 383 -32.30 20.37 13.08
C LYS A 383 -32.67 21.88 13.05
N ASP A 384 -32.33 22.61 14.12
CA ASP A 384 -32.56 24.05 14.16
C ASP A 384 -31.66 24.83 13.17
N LYS A 385 -30.41 24.38 12.98
CA LYS A 385 -29.48 24.93 11.96
C LYS A 385 -29.98 24.63 10.54
N GLU A 386 -30.39 23.41 10.27
CA GLU A 386 -30.96 22.99 8.99
C GLU A 386 -32.22 23.79 8.66
N LYS A 387 -33.15 23.92 9.62
CA LYS A 387 -34.35 24.71 9.46
C LYS A 387 -34.06 26.18 9.09
N LYS A 388 -33.06 26.79 9.75
CA LYS A 388 -32.62 28.17 9.42
C LYS A 388 -31.98 28.24 8.04
N LEU A 389 -31.18 27.25 7.66
CA LEU A 389 -30.52 27.17 6.36
C LEU A 389 -31.54 27.06 5.23
N TYR A 390 -32.53 26.15 5.37
CA TYR A 390 -33.62 25.99 4.40
C TYR A 390 -34.51 27.25 4.31
N ALA A 391 -34.88 27.84 5.46
CA ALA A 391 -35.65 29.10 5.45
C ALA A 391 -34.92 30.23 4.69
N ASN A 392 -33.61 30.39 4.90
CA ASN A 392 -32.79 31.36 4.19
C ASN A 392 -32.66 31.03 2.69
N MET A 393 -32.59 29.76 2.31
CA MET A 393 -32.52 29.32 0.92
C MET A 393 -33.83 29.62 0.18
N PHE A 394 -35.00 29.31 0.77
CA PHE A 394 -36.29 29.62 0.21
C PHE A 394 -36.52 31.15 0.09
N THR A 395 -36.07 31.93 1.07
CA THR A 395 -36.15 33.39 1.01
C THR A 395 -35.30 33.97 -0.14
N LYS A 396 -34.11 33.43 -0.38
CA LYS A 396 -33.25 33.82 -1.51
C LYS A 396 -33.82 33.39 -2.86
N LEU A 397 -34.37 32.17 -2.96
CA LEU A 397 -35.09 31.73 -4.16
C LEU A 397 -36.27 32.61 -4.49
N ALA A 398 -37.13 32.92 -3.52
CA ALA A 398 -38.26 33.78 -3.69
C ALA A 398 -37.87 35.26 -4.04
N ALA A 399 -36.69 35.72 -3.63
CA ALA A 399 -36.15 36.99 -4.01
C ALA A 399 -35.66 37.00 -5.47
N ASN A 400 -34.94 35.93 -5.89
CA ASN A 400 -34.49 35.76 -7.27
C ASN A 400 -35.66 35.61 -8.27
N ASP A 401 -36.72 34.86 -7.88
CA ASP A 401 -37.92 34.71 -8.71
C ASP A 401 -38.62 36.07 -8.96
N LYS A 402 -38.53 37.00 -7.99
CA LYS A 402 -39.07 38.38 -8.17
C LYS A 402 -38.22 39.26 -9.08
N GLU A 403 -36.91 38.99 -9.20
CA GLU A 403 -36.03 39.74 -10.11
C GLU A 403 -36.02 39.17 -11.53
N THR A 404 -36.46 37.92 -11.73
CA THR A 404 -36.42 37.24 -13.04
C THR A 404 -37.78 37.13 -13.73
N GLU A 405 -38.89 37.54 -13.12
CA GLU A 405 -40.17 37.62 -13.84
C GLU A 405 -40.19 38.85 -14.76
N PRO A 406 -40.15 38.67 -16.10
CA PRO A 406 -40.58 39.70 -16.99
C PRO A 406 -42.09 39.98 -16.74
N PRO A 407 -42.59 41.19 -16.98
CA PRO A 407 -44.00 41.48 -16.72
C PRO A 407 -44.88 40.47 -17.43
N ARG A 408 -45.73 39.78 -16.68
CA ARG A 408 -46.68 38.79 -17.22
C ARG A 408 -47.57 39.46 -18.23
N GLU A 409 -47.18 39.40 -19.48
CA GLU A 409 -48.14 39.59 -20.56
C GLU A 409 -48.97 38.31 -20.70
N THR A 410 -50.20 38.42 -20.20
CA THR A 410 -51.34 37.57 -20.50
C THR A 410 -51.20 36.09 -20.16
N ASP A 411 -52.05 35.70 -19.25
CA ASP A 411 -52.39 34.31 -18.87
C ASP A 411 -52.42 33.38 -20.09
N VAL A 412 -51.36 32.59 -20.24
CA VAL A 412 -51.21 31.62 -21.33
C VAL A 412 -52.27 30.51 -21.20
N LEU A 413 -52.78 30.28 -19.98
CA LEU A 413 -53.82 29.29 -19.68
C LEU A 413 -55.21 29.76 -20.16
N SER A 414 -55.46 31.08 -20.34
CA SER A 414 -56.70 31.56 -20.91
C SER A 414 -56.80 31.36 -22.42
N LYS A 415 -55.69 31.00 -23.08
CA LYS A 415 -55.63 30.69 -24.53
C LYS A 415 -55.61 29.15 -24.82
N CYS A 416 -55.39 28.32 -23.82
CA CYS A 416 -55.63 26.92 -23.91
C CYS A 416 -57.12 26.70 -23.67
N GLY A 417 -57.89 26.46 -24.74
CA GLY A 417 -59.31 26.13 -24.63
C GLY A 417 -59.54 25.06 -23.57
N GLU A 418 -60.74 25.11 -22.97
CA GLU A 418 -61.15 24.09 -22.01
C GLU A 418 -60.95 22.69 -22.63
N TRP A 419 -60.30 21.81 -21.91
CA TRP A 419 -60.09 20.42 -22.31
C TRP A 419 -61.47 19.82 -22.61
N SER A 420 -61.69 19.46 -23.86
CA SER A 420 -62.93 18.83 -24.26
C SER A 420 -62.95 17.38 -23.81
N GLU A 421 -64.15 16.82 -23.60
CA GLU A 421 -64.30 15.39 -23.31
C GLU A 421 -63.65 14.47 -24.40
N GLU A 422 -63.44 14.99 -25.60
CA GLU A 422 -62.74 14.31 -26.70
C GLU A 422 -61.24 14.25 -26.52
N ASP A 423 -60.64 15.30 -25.93
CA ASP A 423 -59.20 15.33 -25.62
C ASP A 423 -58.88 14.40 -24.46
N ALA A 424 -59.74 14.29 -23.47
CA ALA A 424 -59.63 13.33 -22.36
C ALA A 424 -59.75 11.87 -22.82
N LYS A 425 -60.63 11.60 -23.80
CA LYS A 425 -60.71 10.28 -24.40
C LYS A 425 -59.50 9.89 -25.21
N ARG A 426 -58.93 10.86 -25.96
CA ARG A 426 -57.74 10.65 -26.78
C ARG A 426 -56.48 10.31 -25.92
N GLU A 427 -56.37 10.94 -24.78
CA GLU A 427 -55.26 10.62 -23.87
C GLU A 427 -55.45 9.33 -23.11
N ALA A 428 -56.68 8.95 -22.79
CA ALA A 428 -57.01 7.63 -22.25
C ALA A 428 -56.69 6.50 -23.22
N ASP A 429 -56.98 6.70 -24.53
CA ASP A 429 -56.64 5.71 -25.54
C ASP A 429 -55.13 5.60 -25.78
N LEU A 430 -54.38 6.73 -25.73
CA LEU A 430 -52.91 6.75 -25.84
C LEU A 430 -52.22 6.06 -24.63
N THR A 431 -52.82 6.15 -23.44
CA THR A 431 -52.30 5.44 -22.26
C THR A 431 -52.57 3.94 -22.34
N LEU A 432 -53.71 3.53 -22.83
CA LEU A 432 -54.02 2.09 -23.09
C LEU A 432 -53.11 1.47 -24.18
N GLU A 433 -52.74 2.22 -25.21
CA GLU A 433 -51.75 1.75 -26.20
C GLU A 433 -50.34 1.62 -25.62
N ARG A 434 -49.92 2.55 -24.72
CA ARG A 434 -48.63 2.46 -24.02
C ARG A 434 -48.54 1.26 -23.08
N ASP A 435 -49.57 0.98 -22.33
CA ASP A 435 -49.61 -0.18 -21.43
C ASP A 435 -49.63 -1.53 -22.16
N ASN A 436 -50.17 -1.58 -23.39
CA ASN A 436 -50.14 -2.78 -24.24
C ASN A 436 -48.79 -3.00 -24.92
N ILE A 437 -47.90 -1.99 -25.05
CA ILE A 437 -46.55 -2.15 -25.64
C ILE A 437 -45.54 -2.68 -24.60
N ILE A 438 -45.86 -2.64 -23.32
CA ILE A 438 -44.97 -3.11 -22.22
C ILE A 438 -45.21 -4.59 -21.89
N MET A 439 -46.17 -5.26 -22.56
CA MET A 439 -46.55 -6.67 -22.33
C MET A 439 -46.30 -7.59 -23.52
N ILE A 440 -45.29 -7.29 -24.37
CA ILE A 440 -44.78 -8.23 -25.38
C ILE A 440 -43.29 -8.44 -25.21
#